data_d26295aeea234a54e06ba10f8e86f495
#
_entry.id   d26295aeea234a54e06ba10f8e86f495
#
_cell.length_a   1.000
_cell.length_b   1.000
_cell.length_c   1.000
_cell.angle_alpha   90.00
_cell.angle_beta   90.00
_cell.angle_gamma   90.00
#
_symmetry.space_group_name_H-M   'P 1'
#
loop_
_entity.id
_entity.type
_entity.pdbx_description
1 polymer ?
#
loop_
_entity_poly.entity_id
_entity_poly.type
_entity_poly.pdbx_seq_one_letter_code
_entity_poly.pdbx_strand_id
1 'polypeptide(L)'
;MPMVTAATSLRQALANPEAFIVAPGVYDGFSARIALGAGFNALYMTGAGTAASVHGHADLGICTLNDMRANAEMISNLSPTTPVIADADTGYGGPIMVARTTEQYSRSGVAAFHIEDQVQTKRCGHLGGKILVDQDTYVTRIRAAVQARQRISSDIVVIARTDALQVRGYEESIARLRAARDAGADVGFLEGITSKEMARQVVQDLAGWPLLLNMVEHGATPDITAQEAKEMGFRIIIFPFAAIGPAYKAMQEAMEKLKRDGIPGLSEEMTPQMLFRVCGLDESMKVDAEAGGAAFEGGVELQK
;
A
#
# COMPACT_ATOMS: atom_id res chain seq x y z
N MET A 1 -14.08 -20.87 15.56
CA MET A 1 -12.85 -20.17 15.98
C MET A 1 -13.03 -18.71 15.62
N PRO A 2 -12.57 -17.73 16.42
CA PRO A 2 -12.59 -16.35 15.99
C PRO A 2 -11.78 -16.20 14.71
N MET A 3 -12.27 -15.40 13.77
CA MET A 3 -11.60 -15.14 12.51
C MET A 3 -10.29 -14.40 12.80
N VAL A 4 -9.15 -14.91 12.27
CA VAL A 4 -7.84 -14.25 12.40
C VAL A 4 -7.88 -12.97 11.57
N THR A 5 -7.54 -11.83 12.15
CA THR A 5 -7.53 -10.56 11.42
C THR A 5 -6.40 -10.52 10.40
N ALA A 6 -6.53 -9.70 9.36
CA ALA A 6 -5.46 -9.48 8.37
C ALA A 6 -4.16 -9.00 9.03
N ALA A 7 -4.25 -8.15 10.05
CA ALA A 7 -3.09 -7.69 10.82
C ALA A 7 -2.40 -8.84 11.58
N THR A 8 -3.16 -9.70 12.24
CA THR A 8 -2.63 -10.89 12.93
C THR A 8 -1.96 -11.84 11.94
N SER A 9 -2.59 -12.09 10.78
CA SER A 9 -2.02 -12.93 9.72
C SER A 9 -0.69 -12.37 9.21
N LEU A 10 -0.61 -11.06 9.01
CA LEU A 10 0.62 -10.39 8.58
C LEU A 10 1.73 -10.53 9.64
N ARG A 11 1.43 -10.33 10.93
CA ARG A 11 2.40 -10.54 12.02
C ARG A 11 2.93 -11.97 12.07
N GLN A 12 2.05 -12.95 11.92
CA GLN A 12 2.44 -14.36 11.87
C GLN A 12 3.36 -14.63 10.67
N ALA A 13 3.04 -14.09 9.49
CA ALA A 13 3.91 -14.19 8.32
C ALA A 13 5.29 -13.53 8.57
N LEU A 14 5.34 -12.35 9.18
CA LEU A 14 6.59 -11.67 9.50
C LEU A 14 7.43 -12.44 10.57
N ALA A 15 6.78 -13.16 11.46
CA ALA A 15 7.46 -14.01 12.45
C ALA A 15 8.07 -15.29 11.84
N ASN A 16 7.56 -15.76 10.68
CA ASN A 16 8.13 -16.89 9.96
C ASN A 16 9.28 -16.44 9.05
N PRO A 17 10.56 -16.83 9.28
CA PRO A 17 11.72 -16.39 8.49
C PRO A 17 11.61 -16.71 6.99
N GLU A 18 10.90 -17.76 6.61
CA GLU A 18 10.74 -18.21 5.23
C GLU A 18 9.64 -17.46 4.46
N ALA A 19 8.76 -16.77 5.16
CA ALA A 19 7.67 -16.05 4.51
C ALA A 19 8.19 -14.79 3.80
N PHE A 20 7.71 -14.58 2.58
CA PHE A 20 7.98 -13.42 1.77
C PHE A 20 6.68 -12.88 1.21
N ILE A 21 6.46 -11.58 1.32
CA ILE A 21 5.20 -10.92 1.00
C ILE A 21 5.40 -10.04 -0.23
N VAL A 22 4.61 -10.32 -1.28
CA VAL A 22 4.54 -9.51 -2.50
C VAL A 22 3.22 -8.76 -2.49
N ALA A 23 3.26 -7.44 -2.44
CA ALA A 23 2.06 -6.61 -2.38
C ALA A 23 2.01 -5.63 -3.57
N PRO A 24 1.20 -5.93 -4.61
CA PRO A 24 0.98 -5.01 -5.71
C PRO A 24 0.28 -3.74 -5.24
N GLY A 25 0.66 -2.62 -5.83
CA GLY A 25 0.07 -1.31 -5.57
C GLY A 25 -1.31 -1.20 -6.19
N VAL A 26 -2.29 -0.97 -5.33
CA VAL A 26 -3.70 -0.73 -5.69
C VAL A 26 -4.10 0.65 -5.16
N TYR A 27 -5.09 1.28 -5.77
CA TYR A 27 -5.45 2.66 -5.46
C TYR A 27 -6.96 2.90 -5.38
N ASP A 28 -7.76 1.89 -5.73
CA ASP A 28 -9.22 1.89 -5.65
C ASP A 28 -9.77 0.46 -5.56
N GLY A 29 -11.08 0.32 -5.48
CA GLY A 29 -11.75 -0.99 -5.38
C GLY A 29 -11.58 -1.84 -6.63
N PHE A 30 -11.51 -1.22 -7.81
CA PHE A 30 -11.37 -1.94 -9.06
C PHE A 30 -9.98 -2.57 -9.20
N SER A 31 -8.92 -1.79 -8.99
CA SER A 31 -7.54 -2.29 -9.00
C SER A 31 -7.31 -3.35 -7.90
N ALA A 32 -7.91 -3.16 -6.72
CA ALA A 32 -7.82 -4.14 -5.64
C ALA A 32 -8.50 -5.47 -5.99
N ARG A 33 -9.69 -5.45 -6.60
CA ARG A 33 -10.37 -6.68 -7.04
C ARG A 33 -9.60 -7.41 -8.15
N ILE A 34 -8.98 -6.68 -9.07
CA ILE A 34 -8.12 -7.27 -10.11
C ILE A 34 -6.92 -7.96 -9.47
N ALA A 35 -6.25 -7.32 -8.51
CA ALA A 35 -5.11 -7.92 -7.82
C ALA A 35 -5.51 -9.16 -6.99
N LEU A 36 -6.64 -9.12 -6.29
CA LEU A 36 -7.20 -10.28 -5.58
C LEU A 36 -7.55 -11.42 -6.54
N GLY A 37 -8.19 -11.11 -7.67
CA GLY A 37 -8.51 -12.08 -8.71
C GLY A 37 -7.30 -12.71 -9.37
N ALA A 38 -6.17 -12.00 -9.42
CA ALA A 38 -4.88 -12.54 -9.86
C ALA A 38 -4.20 -13.46 -8.82
N GLY A 39 -4.78 -13.61 -7.61
CA GLY A 39 -4.30 -14.52 -6.57
C GLY A 39 -3.27 -13.90 -5.62
N PHE A 40 -3.11 -12.58 -5.60
CA PHE A 40 -2.28 -11.94 -4.58
C PHE A 40 -2.91 -12.06 -3.20
N ASN A 41 -2.09 -12.42 -2.22
CA ASN A 41 -2.50 -12.64 -0.84
C ASN A 41 -2.09 -11.48 0.11
N ALA A 42 -1.62 -10.38 -0.44
CA ALA A 42 -1.39 -9.12 0.23
C ALA A 42 -1.52 -7.98 -0.79
N LEU A 43 -1.95 -6.81 -0.36
CA LEU A 43 -2.11 -5.61 -1.19
C LEU A 43 -1.35 -4.43 -0.58
N TYR A 44 -0.94 -3.50 -1.43
CA TYR A 44 -0.39 -2.22 -0.99
C TYR A 44 -1.29 -1.07 -1.46
N MET A 45 -1.92 -0.32 -0.54
CA MET A 45 -2.61 0.91 -0.90
C MET A 45 -1.59 2.02 -1.12
N THR A 46 -1.34 2.37 -2.38
CA THR A 46 -0.36 3.39 -2.75
C THR A 46 -0.89 4.81 -2.51
N GLY A 47 -0.14 5.63 -1.77
CA GLY A 47 -0.48 7.04 -1.55
C GLY A 47 -0.48 7.84 -2.84
N ALA A 48 0.52 7.65 -3.69
CA ALA A 48 0.60 8.28 -5.01
C ALA A 48 -0.58 7.91 -5.90
N GLY A 49 -0.98 6.62 -5.92
CA GLY A 49 -2.15 6.16 -6.65
C GLY A 49 -3.45 6.73 -6.08
N THR A 50 -3.58 6.82 -4.76
CA THR A 50 -4.74 7.43 -4.09
C THR A 50 -4.84 8.92 -4.43
N ALA A 51 -3.74 9.68 -4.34
CA ALA A 51 -3.73 11.09 -4.72
C ALA A 51 -4.17 11.29 -6.18
N ALA A 52 -3.67 10.45 -7.09
CA ALA A 52 -4.02 10.51 -8.50
C ALA A 52 -5.48 10.13 -8.76
N SER A 53 -6.03 9.09 -8.12
CA SER A 53 -7.38 8.59 -8.39
C SER A 53 -8.48 9.38 -7.66
N VAL A 54 -8.25 9.75 -6.40
CA VAL A 54 -9.26 10.46 -5.59
C VAL A 54 -9.29 11.96 -5.90
N HIS A 55 -8.12 12.58 -6.11
CA HIS A 55 -8.00 14.02 -6.26
C HIS A 55 -7.54 14.47 -7.65
N GLY A 56 -7.05 13.57 -8.51
CA GLY A 56 -6.46 13.93 -9.81
C GLY A 56 -5.16 14.75 -9.65
N HIS A 57 -4.45 14.58 -8.55
CA HIS A 57 -3.25 15.34 -8.21
C HIS A 57 -2.03 14.45 -8.03
N ALA A 58 -0.85 15.06 -8.19
CA ALA A 58 0.42 14.40 -7.89
C ALA A 58 0.57 14.18 -6.37
N ASP A 59 1.45 13.23 -6.01
CA ASP A 59 1.78 12.89 -4.62
C ASP A 59 2.67 13.97 -3.97
N LEU A 60 2.01 15.00 -3.44
CA LEU A 60 2.62 16.18 -2.83
C LEU A 60 2.03 16.52 -1.45
N GLY A 61 1.61 15.50 -0.70
CA GLY A 61 1.03 15.67 0.64
C GLY A 61 -0.36 16.31 0.61
N ILE A 62 -1.12 16.12 -0.47
CA ILE A 62 -2.46 16.70 -0.64
C ILE A 62 -3.55 15.89 0.05
N CYS A 63 -3.36 14.57 0.15
CA CYS A 63 -4.31 13.69 0.80
C CYS A 63 -4.33 13.95 2.31
N THR A 64 -5.53 13.95 2.88
CA THR A 64 -5.73 14.00 4.32
C THR A 64 -5.87 12.58 4.91
N LEU A 65 -5.81 12.48 6.24
CA LEU A 65 -6.13 11.22 6.93
C LEU A 65 -7.50 10.66 6.49
N ASN A 66 -8.50 11.52 6.30
CA ASN A 66 -9.84 11.05 5.95
C ASN A 66 -9.89 10.44 4.55
N ASP A 67 -9.20 11.03 3.58
CA ASP A 67 -9.13 10.52 2.21
C ASP A 67 -8.44 9.15 2.19
N MET A 68 -7.27 9.07 2.81
CA MET A 68 -6.48 7.84 2.86
C MET A 68 -7.18 6.74 3.65
N ARG A 69 -7.78 7.08 4.81
CA ARG A 69 -8.55 6.13 5.62
C ARG A 69 -9.75 5.58 4.86
N ALA A 70 -10.53 6.43 4.20
CA ALA A 70 -11.72 5.99 3.46
C ALA A 70 -11.34 5.03 2.33
N ASN A 71 -10.26 5.32 1.60
CA ASN A 71 -9.76 4.44 0.54
C ASN A 71 -9.21 3.12 1.12
N ALA A 72 -8.42 3.19 2.21
CA ALA A 72 -7.88 2.01 2.88
C ALA A 72 -8.98 1.10 3.44
N GLU A 73 -10.02 1.68 4.05
CA GLU A 73 -11.19 0.97 4.56
C GLU A 73 -11.93 0.23 3.44
N MET A 74 -12.21 0.90 2.33
CA MET A 74 -12.86 0.30 1.18
C MET A 74 -12.03 -0.88 0.65
N ILE A 75 -10.73 -0.70 0.42
CA ILE A 75 -9.84 -1.77 -0.09
C ILE A 75 -9.76 -2.94 0.89
N SER A 76 -9.55 -2.68 2.19
CA SER A 76 -9.41 -3.72 3.21
C SER A 76 -10.68 -4.56 3.38
N ASN A 77 -11.86 -3.95 3.19
CA ASN A 77 -13.13 -4.64 3.33
C ASN A 77 -13.56 -5.46 2.09
N LEU A 78 -12.85 -5.36 0.97
CA LEU A 78 -13.07 -6.27 -0.18
C LEU A 78 -12.64 -7.71 0.14
N SER A 79 -11.63 -7.88 0.99
CA SER A 79 -11.16 -9.19 1.48
C SER A 79 -10.62 -9.03 2.90
N PRO A 80 -11.48 -9.16 3.94
CA PRO A 80 -11.09 -8.86 5.33
C PRO A 80 -9.96 -9.71 5.91
N THR A 81 -9.60 -10.80 5.25
CA THR A 81 -8.50 -11.71 5.64
C THR A 81 -7.20 -11.42 4.88
N THR A 82 -7.25 -10.67 3.78
CA THR A 82 -6.07 -10.32 2.99
C THR A 82 -5.40 -9.07 3.57
N PRO A 83 -4.13 -9.15 4.00
CA PRO A 83 -3.41 -8.00 4.52
C PRO A 83 -3.31 -6.85 3.52
N VAL A 84 -3.72 -5.66 3.95
CA VAL A 84 -3.48 -4.40 3.24
C VAL A 84 -2.41 -3.62 3.98
N ILE A 85 -1.33 -3.31 3.29
CA ILE A 85 -0.29 -2.39 3.73
C ILE A 85 -0.66 -1.02 3.16
N ALA A 86 -0.83 0.00 4.00
CA ALA A 86 -1.29 1.31 3.56
C ALA A 86 -0.20 2.38 3.70
N ASP A 87 -0.14 3.31 2.75
CA ASP A 87 0.60 4.55 2.89
C ASP A 87 -0.10 5.45 3.93
N ALA A 88 0.65 6.02 4.86
CA ALA A 88 0.16 7.01 5.82
C ALA A 88 0.98 8.31 5.76
N ASP A 89 1.68 8.55 4.66
CA ASP A 89 2.52 9.74 4.49
C ASP A 89 3.39 10.00 5.72
N THR A 90 3.32 11.18 6.28
CA THR A 90 4.02 11.57 7.52
C THR A 90 3.20 11.36 8.80
N GLY A 91 2.02 10.70 8.69
CA GLY A 91 1.07 10.51 9.79
C GLY A 91 0.08 11.67 9.97
N TYR A 92 0.01 12.59 8.99
CA TYR A 92 -0.93 13.72 8.88
C TYR A 92 -0.83 14.76 10.00
N GLY A 93 0.31 14.83 10.70
CA GLY A 93 0.55 15.83 11.73
C GLY A 93 1.54 15.40 12.78
N GLY A 94 1.45 16.01 13.97
CA GLY A 94 2.27 15.65 15.13
C GLY A 94 1.82 14.34 15.79
N PRO A 95 2.43 13.96 16.94
CA PRO A 95 2.20 12.68 17.62
C PRO A 95 0.73 12.35 17.90
N ILE A 96 -0.09 13.37 18.24
CA ILE A 96 -1.53 13.20 18.47
C ILE A 96 -2.24 12.73 17.20
N MET A 97 -1.88 13.30 16.04
CA MET A 97 -2.46 12.89 14.75
C MET A 97 -1.96 11.53 14.32
N VAL A 98 -0.69 11.20 14.54
CA VAL A 98 -0.14 9.85 14.28
C VAL A 98 -0.85 8.81 15.10
N ALA A 99 -1.11 9.06 16.39
CA ALA A 99 -1.88 8.16 17.23
C ALA A 99 -3.30 7.95 16.68
N ARG A 100 -3.97 9.04 16.30
CA ARG A 100 -5.30 9.00 15.64
C ARG A 100 -5.26 8.19 14.33
N THR A 101 -4.24 8.40 13.50
CA THR A 101 -4.05 7.66 12.23
C THR A 101 -3.96 6.17 12.48
N THR A 102 -3.13 5.76 13.44
CA THR A 102 -2.98 4.36 13.84
C THR A 102 -4.30 3.74 14.27
N GLU A 103 -5.06 4.43 15.12
CA GLU A 103 -6.37 3.95 15.59
C GLU A 103 -7.40 3.85 14.46
N GLN A 104 -7.44 4.84 13.57
CA GLN A 104 -8.37 4.87 12.45
C GLN A 104 -8.03 3.76 11.44
N TYR A 105 -6.77 3.59 11.07
CA TYR A 105 -6.35 2.54 10.15
C TYR A 105 -6.60 1.14 10.72
N SER A 106 -6.31 0.93 12.00
CA SER A 106 -6.63 -0.33 12.66
C SER A 106 -8.11 -0.68 12.61
N ARG A 107 -9.00 0.29 12.88
CA ARG A 107 -10.47 0.11 12.82
C ARG A 107 -10.98 -0.10 11.40
N SER A 108 -10.30 0.43 10.40
CA SER A 108 -10.60 0.27 8.98
C SER A 108 -10.16 -1.10 8.40
N GLY A 109 -9.53 -1.96 9.20
CA GLY A 109 -9.07 -3.28 8.76
C GLY A 109 -7.70 -3.31 8.11
N VAL A 110 -6.96 -2.19 8.13
CA VAL A 110 -5.58 -2.11 7.63
C VAL A 110 -4.67 -3.01 8.46
N ALA A 111 -3.85 -3.83 7.80
CA ALA A 111 -2.94 -4.77 8.45
C ALA A 111 -1.59 -4.14 8.82
N ALA A 112 -1.11 -3.22 8.00
CA ALA A 112 0.12 -2.48 8.22
C ALA A 112 0.05 -1.09 7.60
N PHE A 113 0.85 -0.17 8.09
CA PHE A 113 1.04 1.12 7.44
C PHE A 113 2.46 1.64 7.65
N HIS A 114 2.95 2.43 6.71
CA HIS A 114 4.22 3.10 6.88
C HIS A 114 4.06 4.60 7.15
N ILE A 115 5.00 5.13 7.94
CA ILE A 115 5.14 6.56 8.23
C ILE A 115 6.56 6.97 7.87
N GLU A 116 6.69 8.10 7.16
CA GLU A 116 7.97 8.63 6.73
C GLU A 116 8.44 9.84 7.55
N ASP A 117 9.74 10.15 7.42
CA ASP A 117 10.42 11.22 8.13
C ASP A 117 10.46 12.57 7.39
N GLN A 118 9.65 12.73 6.34
CA GLN A 118 9.50 14.02 5.67
C GLN A 118 8.68 15.02 6.52
N VAL A 119 8.79 16.32 6.17
CA VAL A 119 7.85 17.34 6.66
C VAL A 119 6.45 17.10 6.11
N GLN A 120 5.41 17.73 6.72
CA GLN A 120 4.01 17.55 6.29
C GLN A 120 3.77 17.86 4.81
N THR A 121 4.48 18.83 4.26
CA THR A 121 4.48 19.18 2.83
C THR A 121 5.42 18.28 2.05
N LYS A 122 5.24 16.98 2.22
CA LYS A 122 6.06 15.93 1.61
C LYS A 122 5.92 15.88 0.09
N ARG A 123 6.78 15.13 -0.53
CA ARG A 123 6.69 14.74 -1.94
C ARG A 123 7.01 13.26 -2.13
N CYS A 124 6.60 12.72 -3.27
CA CYS A 124 6.86 11.33 -3.62
C CYS A 124 8.34 10.96 -3.41
N GLY A 125 8.60 9.78 -2.89
CA GLY A 125 9.94 9.25 -2.60
C GLY A 125 10.92 9.26 -3.76
N HIS A 126 10.41 9.20 -5.00
CA HIS A 126 11.20 9.26 -6.23
C HIS A 126 11.49 10.68 -6.73
N LEU A 127 10.90 11.71 -6.11
CA LEU A 127 11.17 13.11 -6.46
C LEU A 127 12.32 13.68 -5.63
N GLY A 128 13.08 14.61 -6.23
CA GLY A 128 14.15 15.33 -5.55
C GLY A 128 13.64 16.47 -4.64
N GLY A 129 14.55 16.99 -3.79
CA GLY A 129 14.31 18.16 -2.96
C GLY A 129 13.44 17.89 -1.74
N LYS A 130 13.47 16.68 -1.19
CA LYS A 130 12.80 16.31 0.05
C LYS A 130 13.32 17.13 1.23
N ILE A 131 12.42 17.44 2.15
CA ILE A 131 12.76 18.10 3.43
C ILE A 131 12.38 17.14 4.55
N LEU A 132 13.35 16.84 5.40
CA LEU A 132 13.18 15.89 6.51
C LEU A 132 12.99 16.63 7.82
N VAL A 133 12.24 16.05 8.72
CA VAL A 133 12.27 16.41 10.14
C VAL A 133 13.56 15.87 10.78
N ASP A 134 13.91 16.40 11.94
CA ASP A 134 14.99 15.82 12.76
C ASP A 134 14.64 14.39 13.22
N GLN A 135 15.66 13.63 13.60
CA GLN A 135 15.50 12.25 14.02
C GLN A 135 14.58 12.11 15.24
N ASP A 136 14.64 13.03 16.21
CA ASP A 136 13.83 12.97 17.41
C ASP A 136 12.36 13.16 17.11
N THR A 137 12.02 14.09 16.22
CA THR A 137 10.66 14.29 15.70
C THR A 137 10.16 13.04 14.97
N TYR A 138 10.98 12.42 14.12
CA TYR A 138 10.63 11.18 13.44
C TYR A 138 10.37 10.03 14.44
N VAL A 139 11.28 9.80 15.35
CA VAL A 139 11.16 8.78 16.40
C VAL A 139 9.92 9.01 17.28
N THR A 140 9.57 10.27 17.53
CA THR A 140 8.35 10.62 18.28
C THR A 140 7.08 10.21 17.52
N ARG A 141 7.04 10.34 16.20
CA ARG A 141 5.94 9.82 15.36
C ARG A 141 5.81 8.30 15.50
N ILE A 142 6.92 7.57 15.34
CA ILE A 142 6.95 6.11 15.47
C ILE A 142 6.47 5.68 16.86
N ARG A 143 6.99 6.32 17.91
CA ARG A 143 6.59 6.02 19.30
C ARG A 143 5.10 6.27 19.53
N ALA A 144 4.55 7.34 18.96
CA ALA A 144 3.11 7.63 19.04
C ALA A 144 2.25 6.54 18.36
N ALA A 145 2.69 6.04 17.19
CA ALA A 145 2.02 4.94 16.51
C ALA A 145 2.05 3.66 17.34
N VAL A 146 3.19 3.28 17.87
CA VAL A 146 3.38 2.08 18.70
C VAL A 146 2.53 2.15 19.97
N GLN A 147 2.54 3.28 20.67
CA GLN A 147 1.74 3.47 21.89
C GLN A 147 0.23 3.45 21.60
N ALA A 148 -0.22 4.06 20.48
CA ALA A 148 -1.61 4.02 20.07
C ALA A 148 -2.06 2.59 19.78
N ARG A 149 -1.28 1.81 19.03
CA ARG A 149 -1.49 0.39 18.76
C ARG A 149 -1.65 -0.42 20.06
N GLN A 150 -0.75 -0.23 21.02
CA GLN A 150 -0.79 -0.91 22.31
C GLN A 150 -2.06 -0.55 23.10
N ARG A 151 -2.41 0.75 23.15
CA ARG A 151 -3.59 1.24 23.87
C ARG A 151 -4.89 0.62 23.40
N ILE A 152 -5.02 0.36 22.10
CA ILE A 152 -6.23 -0.26 21.51
C ILE A 152 -6.09 -1.79 21.36
N SER A 153 -5.02 -2.39 21.85
CA SER A 153 -4.73 -3.84 21.73
C SER A 153 -4.83 -4.35 20.29
N SER A 154 -4.29 -3.58 19.35
CA SER A 154 -4.30 -3.92 17.92
C SER A 154 -3.03 -4.65 17.50
N ASP A 155 -3.16 -5.54 16.52
CA ASP A 155 -2.05 -6.23 15.86
C ASP A 155 -1.49 -5.46 14.65
N ILE A 156 -1.99 -4.26 14.34
CA ILE A 156 -1.54 -3.48 13.18
C ILE A 156 -0.01 -3.30 13.19
N VAL A 157 0.62 -3.56 12.05
CA VAL A 157 2.07 -3.50 11.88
C VAL A 157 2.49 -2.07 11.57
N VAL A 158 3.47 -1.54 12.30
CA VAL A 158 4.05 -0.21 12.09
C VAL A 158 5.33 -0.35 11.30
N ILE A 159 5.37 0.24 10.10
CA ILE A 159 6.52 0.26 9.21
C ILE A 159 7.17 1.65 9.28
N ALA A 160 8.43 1.69 9.66
CA ALA A 160 9.21 2.92 9.74
C ALA A 160 9.92 3.16 8.40
N ARG A 161 9.49 4.20 7.66
CA ARG A 161 10.13 4.62 6.41
C ARG A 161 11.04 5.82 6.67
N THR A 162 12.21 5.81 6.04
CA THR A 162 13.06 7.00 5.97
C THR A 162 13.37 7.36 4.52
N ASP A 163 13.26 8.62 4.21
CA ASP A 163 13.65 9.25 2.94
C ASP A 163 15.03 9.92 3.02
N ALA A 164 15.79 9.64 4.08
CA ALA A 164 17.07 10.30 4.36
C ALA A 164 18.19 9.96 3.35
N LEU A 165 18.10 8.82 2.67
CA LEU A 165 19.14 8.38 1.75
C LEU A 165 19.50 9.44 0.71
N GLN A 166 18.52 10.06 0.10
CA GLN A 166 18.71 11.07 -0.94
C GLN A 166 19.24 12.40 -0.39
N VAL A 167 18.94 12.73 0.87
CA VAL A 167 19.16 14.07 1.44
C VAL A 167 20.34 14.09 2.41
N ARG A 168 20.55 13.00 3.16
CA ARG A 168 21.52 12.88 4.25
C ARG A 168 22.53 11.73 4.06
N GLY A 169 22.28 10.87 3.08
CA GLY A 169 23.14 9.72 2.80
C GLY A 169 22.81 8.47 3.62
N TYR A 170 23.56 7.43 3.38
CA TYR A 170 23.29 6.07 3.86
C TYR A 170 23.38 5.95 5.37
N GLU A 171 24.48 6.44 5.98
CA GLU A 171 24.74 6.31 7.42
C GLU A 171 23.63 6.93 8.29
N GLU A 172 23.20 8.14 7.92
CA GLU A 172 22.09 8.81 8.61
C GLU A 172 20.79 8.03 8.44
N SER A 173 20.53 7.44 7.26
CA SER A 173 19.35 6.61 7.02
C SER A 173 19.34 5.38 7.92
N ILE A 174 20.47 4.70 8.06
CA ILE A 174 20.60 3.53 8.93
C ILE A 174 20.45 3.92 10.41
N ALA A 175 21.01 5.05 10.81
CA ALA A 175 20.84 5.57 12.18
C ALA A 175 19.37 5.84 12.51
N ARG A 176 18.62 6.48 11.61
CA ARG A 176 17.18 6.73 11.74
C ARG A 176 16.36 5.45 11.82
N LEU A 177 16.65 4.47 10.95
CA LEU A 177 15.97 3.17 10.98
C LEU A 177 16.24 2.40 12.27
N ARG A 178 17.49 2.41 12.78
CA ARG A 178 17.81 1.82 14.09
C ARG A 178 17.05 2.50 15.23
N ALA A 179 17.01 3.82 15.23
CA ALA A 179 16.25 4.58 16.23
C ALA A 179 14.73 4.31 16.16
N ALA A 180 14.17 4.15 14.96
CA ALA A 180 12.78 3.77 14.75
C ALA A 180 12.50 2.32 15.23
N ARG A 181 13.40 1.38 14.98
CA ARG A 181 13.33 0.01 15.50
C ARG A 181 13.31 0.02 17.03
N ASP A 182 14.23 0.76 17.65
CA ASP A 182 14.34 0.87 19.11
C ASP A 182 13.11 1.58 19.72
N ALA A 183 12.39 2.40 18.94
CA ALA A 183 11.10 2.98 19.30
C ALA A 183 9.91 2.01 19.14
N GLY A 184 10.13 0.80 18.60
CA GLY A 184 9.16 -0.28 18.53
C GLY A 184 8.47 -0.46 17.17
N ALA A 185 9.01 0.11 16.09
CA ALA A 185 8.55 -0.21 14.73
C ALA A 185 8.83 -1.68 14.41
N ASP A 186 7.93 -2.31 13.68
CA ASP A 186 7.98 -3.74 13.37
C ASP A 186 8.81 -4.04 12.10
N VAL A 187 8.84 -3.10 11.15
CA VAL A 187 9.47 -3.26 9.84
C VAL A 187 10.21 -1.97 9.48
N GLY A 188 11.37 -2.10 8.86
CA GLY A 188 12.14 -0.98 8.31
C GLY A 188 11.91 -0.82 6.81
N PHE A 189 11.95 0.43 6.35
CA PHE A 189 11.81 0.78 4.95
C PHE A 189 12.77 1.92 4.58
N LEU A 190 13.82 1.60 3.83
CA LEU A 190 14.73 2.59 3.24
C LEU A 190 14.26 2.97 1.85
N GLU A 191 13.83 4.22 1.67
CA GLU A 191 13.37 4.72 0.38
C GLU A 191 14.54 5.12 -0.53
N GLY A 192 14.41 4.78 -1.83
CA GLY A 192 15.31 5.26 -2.86
C GLY A 192 16.67 4.55 -2.91
N ILE A 193 16.73 3.27 -2.60
CA ILE A 193 17.93 2.42 -2.77
C ILE A 193 18.43 2.53 -4.22
N THR A 194 19.69 2.84 -4.41
CA THR A 194 20.26 3.17 -5.73
C THR A 194 21.07 2.05 -6.38
N SER A 195 21.32 0.95 -5.69
CA SER A 195 21.99 -0.23 -6.27
C SER A 195 21.57 -1.54 -5.59
N LYS A 196 21.77 -2.67 -6.28
CA LYS A 196 21.55 -4.01 -5.72
C LYS A 196 22.52 -4.31 -4.58
N GLU A 197 23.73 -3.75 -4.62
CA GLU A 197 24.73 -3.85 -3.55
C GLU A 197 24.24 -3.15 -2.29
N MET A 198 23.71 -1.93 -2.42
CA MET A 198 23.12 -1.18 -1.30
C MET A 198 21.91 -1.91 -0.74
N ALA A 199 21.08 -2.54 -1.59
CA ALA A 199 19.95 -3.36 -1.13
C ALA A 199 20.40 -4.54 -0.25
N ARG A 200 21.49 -5.22 -0.60
CA ARG A 200 22.09 -6.27 0.25
C ARG A 200 22.71 -5.68 1.53
N GLN A 201 23.38 -4.54 1.41
CA GLN A 201 24.02 -3.87 2.53
C GLN A 201 23.02 -3.48 3.62
N VAL A 202 21.88 -2.87 3.25
CA VAL A 202 20.87 -2.48 4.23
C VAL A 202 20.27 -3.67 4.99
N VAL A 203 20.12 -4.82 4.33
CA VAL A 203 19.66 -6.04 4.98
C VAL A 203 20.69 -6.56 6.00
N GLN A 204 21.98 -6.47 5.65
CA GLN A 204 23.06 -6.86 6.57
C GLN A 204 23.16 -5.92 7.78
N ASP A 205 23.11 -4.59 7.54
CA ASP A 205 23.27 -3.56 8.59
C ASP A 205 22.10 -3.52 9.56
N LEU A 206 20.93 -3.99 9.14
CA LEU A 206 19.71 -4.09 9.95
C LEU A 206 19.30 -5.54 10.22
N ALA A 207 20.26 -6.46 10.20
CA ALA A 207 20.03 -7.89 10.37
C ALA A 207 19.13 -8.20 11.58
N GLY A 208 18.22 -9.17 11.40
CA GLY A 208 17.25 -9.58 12.41
C GLY A 208 15.99 -8.71 12.49
N TRP A 209 15.89 -7.65 11.69
CA TRP A 209 14.70 -6.81 11.58
C TRP A 209 14.08 -6.96 10.18
N PRO A 210 12.77 -7.26 10.06
CA PRO A 210 12.12 -7.35 8.75
C PRO A 210 12.24 -6.04 7.97
N LEU A 211 12.57 -6.13 6.67
CA LEU A 211 12.69 -4.97 5.80
C LEU A 211 11.70 -5.06 4.64
N LEU A 212 11.17 -3.89 4.26
CA LEU A 212 10.36 -3.68 3.08
C LEU A 212 11.19 -3.02 1.98
N LEU A 213 11.10 -3.56 0.75
CA LEU A 213 11.64 -2.97 -0.46
C LEU A 213 10.53 -2.33 -1.28
N ASN A 214 10.72 -1.07 -1.69
CA ASN A 214 9.86 -0.38 -2.63
C ASN A 214 10.43 -0.53 -4.05
N MET A 215 9.64 -1.12 -4.96
CA MET A 215 10.03 -1.33 -6.35
C MET A 215 9.14 -0.52 -7.28
N VAL A 216 9.70 0.52 -7.85
CA VAL A 216 9.07 1.34 -8.90
C VAL A 216 9.95 1.29 -10.13
N GLU A 217 9.50 0.61 -11.17
CA GLU A 217 10.21 0.54 -12.45
C GLU A 217 10.49 1.94 -12.98
N HIS A 218 11.70 2.13 -13.49
CA HIS A 218 12.20 3.43 -13.96
C HIS A 218 12.29 4.53 -12.88
N GLY A 219 12.21 4.15 -11.61
CA GLY A 219 12.41 5.03 -10.46
C GLY A 219 13.88 5.19 -10.07
N ALA A 220 14.12 5.60 -8.81
CA ALA A 220 15.47 5.72 -8.27
C ALA A 220 16.13 4.35 -7.97
N THR A 221 15.31 3.35 -7.68
CA THR A 221 15.74 1.98 -7.37
C THR A 221 15.91 1.19 -8.68
N PRO A 222 17.02 0.46 -8.87
CA PRO A 222 17.20 -0.41 -10.03
C PRO A 222 16.16 -1.54 -9.98
N ASP A 223 15.83 -2.09 -11.15
CA ASP A 223 14.87 -3.19 -11.23
C ASP A 223 15.36 -4.41 -10.44
N ILE A 224 14.59 -4.74 -9.41
CA ILE A 224 14.78 -5.88 -8.51
C ILE A 224 13.49 -6.68 -8.54
N THR A 225 13.57 -7.92 -9.00
CA THR A 225 12.42 -8.83 -9.01
C THR A 225 12.05 -9.26 -7.59
N ALA A 226 10.81 -9.73 -7.42
CA ALA A 226 10.37 -10.29 -6.14
C ALA A 226 11.27 -11.43 -5.65
N GLN A 227 11.74 -12.28 -6.57
CA GLN A 227 12.64 -13.37 -6.25
C GLN A 227 14.02 -12.86 -5.79
N GLU A 228 14.60 -11.88 -6.47
CA GLU A 228 15.86 -11.26 -6.06
C GLU A 228 15.74 -10.57 -4.69
N ALA A 229 14.64 -9.85 -4.43
CA ALA A 229 14.40 -9.21 -3.14
C ALA A 229 14.34 -10.23 -2.00
N LYS A 230 13.67 -11.37 -2.22
CA LYS A 230 13.65 -12.49 -1.27
C LYS A 230 15.05 -13.05 -1.01
N GLU A 231 15.83 -13.28 -2.06
CA GLU A 231 17.21 -13.79 -1.98
C GLU A 231 18.16 -12.80 -1.28
N MET A 232 17.91 -11.49 -1.40
CA MET A 232 18.64 -10.45 -0.66
C MET A 232 18.29 -10.42 0.82
N GLY A 233 17.14 -11.01 1.25
CA GLY A 233 16.70 -11.09 2.62
C GLY A 233 15.62 -10.07 3.02
N PHE A 234 15.03 -9.36 2.06
CA PHE A 234 13.82 -8.58 2.34
C PHE A 234 12.65 -9.50 2.71
N ARG A 235 11.69 -8.97 3.46
CA ARG A 235 10.53 -9.72 3.92
C ARG A 235 9.23 -9.27 3.23
N ILE A 236 9.22 -8.05 2.73
CA ILE A 236 8.12 -7.46 1.98
C ILE A 236 8.70 -6.78 0.75
N ILE A 237 8.01 -6.91 -0.39
CA ILE A 237 8.22 -6.05 -1.55
C ILE A 237 6.89 -5.44 -1.97
N ILE A 238 6.89 -4.14 -2.24
CA ILE A 238 5.73 -3.41 -2.76
C ILE A 238 6.03 -2.89 -4.17
N PHE A 239 5.00 -2.84 -5.02
CA PHE A 239 5.06 -2.32 -6.38
C PHE A 239 4.02 -1.21 -6.56
N PRO A 240 4.26 0.02 -6.09
CA PRO A 240 3.27 1.10 -6.03
C PRO A 240 2.54 1.39 -7.34
N PHE A 241 3.21 1.21 -8.48
CA PHE A 241 2.67 1.55 -9.79
C PHE A 241 2.22 0.34 -10.61
N ALA A 242 2.16 -0.85 -10.01
CA ALA A 242 1.76 -2.08 -10.72
C ALA A 242 0.39 -1.99 -11.41
N ALA A 243 -0.58 -1.31 -10.82
CA ALA A 243 -1.89 -1.11 -11.42
C ALA A 243 -2.01 0.23 -12.16
N ILE A 244 -1.56 1.34 -11.56
CA ILE A 244 -1.81 2.68 -12.11
C ILE A 244 -1.00 2.95 -13.40
N GLY A 245 0.20 2.39 -13.53
CA GLY A 245 1.03 2.56 -14.72
C GLY A 245 0.37 1.98 -15.98
N PRO A 246 0.03 0.68 -16.02
CA PRO A 246 -0.71 0.08 -17.14
C PRO A 246 -2.08 0.73 -17.36
N ALA A 247 -2.82 1.09 -16.30
CA ALA A 247 -4.12 1.76 -16.41
C ALA A 247 -3.99 3.12 -17.11
N TYR A 248 -2.98 3.93 -16.75
CA TYR A 248 -2.72 5.21 -17.42
C TYR A 248 -2.57 5.03 -18.93
N LYS A 249 -1.72 4.10 -19.36
CA LYS A 249 -1.46 3.86 -20.79
C LYS A 249 -2.71 3.42 -21.53
N ALA A 250 -3.44 2.43 -20.98
CA ALA A 250 -4.65 1.93 -21.60
C ALA A 250 -5.76 3.00 -21.68
N MET A 251 -5.94 3.79 -20.62
CA MET A 251 -6.91 4.88 -20.61
C MET A 251 -6.54 5.97 -21.61
N GLN A 252 -5.26 6.36 -21.71
CA GLN A 252 -4.81 7.35 -22.68
C GLN A 252 -5.10 6.89 -24.11
N GLU A 253 -4.73 5.67 -24.47
CA GLU A 253 -4.97 5.09 -25.79
C GLU A 253 -6.48 5.04 -26.12
N ALA A 254 -7.32 4.64 -25.16
CA ALA A 254 -8.78 4.60 -25.34
C ALA A 254 -9.38 6.01 -25.54
N MET A 255 -8.92 7.02 -24.79
CA MET A 255 -9.39 8.40 -24.92
C MET A 255 -8.95 9.04 -26.25
N GLU A 256 -7.72 8.80 -26.69
CA GLU A 256 -7.24 9.26 -28.00
C GLU A 256 -8.04 8.63 -29.14
N LYS A 257 -8.34 7.33 -29.04
CA LYS A 257 -9.15 6.61 -30.01
C LYS A 257 -10.58 7.14 -30.03
N LEU A 258 -11.20 7.31 -28.86
CA LEU A 258 -12.55 7.88 -28.75
C LEU A 258 -12.64 9.27 -29.41
N LYS A 259 -11.63 10.13 -29.15
CA LYS A 259 -11.56 11.48 -29.74
C LYS A 259 -11.42 11.45 -31.26
N ARG A 260 -10.65 10.51 -31.81
CA ARG A 260 -10.38 10.37 -33.26
C ARG A 260 -11.51 9.68 -34.02
N ASP A 261 -12.01 8.57 -33.48
CA ASP A 261 -12.87 7.61 -34.19
C ASP A 261 -14.32 7.64 -33.67
N GLY A 262 -14.62 8.39 -32.60
CA GLY A 262 -15.95 8.47 -31.98
C GLY A 262 -16.34 7.25 -31.15
N ILE A 263 -15.40 6.30 -30.94
CA ILE A 263 -15.60 5.07 -30.19
C ILE A 263 -14.27 4.63 -29.56
N PRO A 264 -14.22 4.17 -28.27
CA PRO A 264 -12.98 3.79 -27.60
C PRO A 264 -12.36 2.51 -28.16
N GLY A 265 -13.15 1.66 -28.81
CA GLY A 265 -12.71 0.41 -29.44
C GLY A 265 -12.28 -0.64 -28.42
N LEU A 266 -13.11 -0.85 -27.42
CA LEU A 266 -12.94 -1.94 -26.48
C LEU A 266 -13.00 -3.30 -27.18
N SER A 267 -12.31 -4.31 -26.66
CA SER A 267 -12.41 -5.67 -27.17
C SER A 267 -13.83 -6.22 -26.93
N GLU A 268 -14.27 -7.15 -27.78
CA GLU A 268 -15.60 -7.77 -27.67
C GLU A 268 -15.81 -8.49 -26.32
N GLU A 269 -14.73 -8.89 -25.65
CA GLU A 269 -14.77 -9.51 -24.33
C GLU A 269 -15.07 -8.52 -23.21
N MET A 270 -14.82 -7.21 -23.41
CA MET A 270 -15.07 -6.17 -22.41
C MET A 270 -16.54 -5.78 -22.35
N THR A 271 -17.39 -6.73 -22.00
CA THR A 271 -18.82 -6.49 -21.80
C THR A 271 -19.09 -5.85 -20.44
N PRO A 272 -20.23 -5.12 -20.29
CA PRO A 272 -20.66 -4.63 -18.96
C PRO A 272 -20.77 -5.75 -17.93
N GLN A 273 -21.26 -6.92 -18.32
CA GLN A 273 -21.37 -8.09 -17.44
C GLN A 273 -19.99 -8.55 -16.93
N MET A 274 -19.00 -8.66 -17.81
CA MET A 274 -17.63 -9.01 -17.45
C MET A 274 -17.05 -8.01 -16.45
N LEU A 275 -17.20 -6.70 -16.69
CA LEU A 275 -16.72 -5.67 -15.77
C LEU A 275 -17.41 -5.74 -14.40
N PHE A 276 -18.73 -5.99 -14.39
CA PHE A 276 -19.47 -6.12 -13.12
C PHE A 276 -19.11 -7.40 -12.36
N ARG A 277 -18.76 -8.49 -13.05
CA ARG A 277 -18.24 -9.70 -12.40
C ARG A 277 -16.92 -9.44 -11.70
N VAL A 278 -16.01 -8.68 -12.30
CA VAL A 278 -14.80 -8.24 -11.61
C VAL A 278 -15.16 -7.44 -10.34
N CYS A 279 -16.25 -6.68 -10.35
CA CYS A 279 -16.74 -5.91 -9.20
C CYS A 279 -17.59 -6.73 -8.20
N GLY A 280 -17.67 -8.06 -8.34
CA GLY A 280 -18.35 -8.92 -7.38
C GLY A 280 -19.84 -9.07 -7.63
N LEU A 281 -20.28 -9.04 -8.91
CA LEU A 281 -21.68 -9.25 -9.27
C LEU A 281 -22.19 -10.59 -8.77
N ASP A 282 -21.44 -11.68 -8.99
CA ASP A 282 -21.86 -13.03 -8.64
C ASP A 282 -21.97 -13.20 -7.11
N GLU A 283 -21.05 -12.60 -6.33
CA GLU A 283 -21.14 -12.58 -4.85
C GLU A 283 -22.36 -11.80 -4.37
N SER A 284 -22.68 -10.67 -5.00
CA SER A 284 -23.82 -9.83 -4.65
C SER A 284 -25.16 -10.56 -4.92
N MET A 285 -25.25 -11.24 -6.07
CA MET A 285 -26.41 -12.06 -6.43
C MET A 285 -26.60 -13.22 -5.45
N LYS A 286 -25.50 -13.85 -5.03
CA LYS A 286 -25.54 -14.94 -4.04
C LYS A 286 -26.06 -14.45 -2.68
N VAL A 287 -25.59 -13.30 -2.22
CA VAL A 287 -26.07 -12.69 -0.96
C VAL A 287 -27.57 -12.41 -1.01
N ASP A 288 -28.06 -11.84 -2.14
CA ASP A 288 -29.50 -11.59 -2.33
C ASP A 288 -30.32 -12.88 -2.25
N ALA A 289 -29.92 -13.91 -2.99
CA ALA A 289 -30.61 -15.21 -3.04
C ALA A 289 -30.58 -15.93 -1.68
N GLU A 290 -29.44 -15.95 -0.98
CA GLU A 290 -29.30 -16.57 0.33
C GLU A 290 -30.15 -15.87 1.42
N ALA A 291 -30.38 -14.56 1.26
CA ALA A 291 -31.26 -13.78 2.13
C ALA A 291 -32.76 -13.95 1.78
N GLY A 292 -33.11 -14.68 0.71
CA GLY A 292 -34.47 -14.85 0.22
C GLY A 292 -34.94 -13.71 -0.68
N GLY A 293 -34.02 -12.91 -1.21
CA GLY A 293 -34.32 -11.90 -2.22
C GLY A 293 -34.57 -12.52 -3.59
N ALA A 294 -35.37 -11.87 -4.42
CA ALA A 294 -35.74 -12.29 -5.76
C ALA A 294 -35.30 -11.30 -6.87
N ALA A 295 -34.46 -10.34 -6.50
CA ALA A 295 -34.09 -9.25 -7.41
C ALA A 295 -33.38 -9.74 -8.71
N PHE A 296 -32.70 -10.89 -8.62
CA PHE A 296 -31.90 -11.44 -9.71
C PHE A 296 -32.37 -12.81 -10.21
N GLU A 297 -33.59 -13.27 -9.85
CA GLU A 297 -34.16 -14.56 -10.31
C GLU A 297 -34.23 -14.68 -11.83
N GLY A 298 -34.42 -13.56 -12.55
CA GLY A 298 -34.42 -13.48 -14.00
C GLY A 298 -33.02 -13.50 -14.66
N GLY A 299 -31.96 -13.57 -13.86
CA GLY A 299 -30.58 -13.45 -14.33
C GLY A 299 -30.17 -12.00 -14.63
N VAL A 300 -28.92 -11.83 -15.05
CA VAL A 300 -28.29 -10.53 -15.40
C VAL A 300 -27.70 -10.55 -16.80
N GLU A 301 -28.27 -11.37 -17.68
CA GLU A 301 -27.80 -11.47 -19.06
C GLU A 301 -28.03 -10.14 -19.83
N LEU A 302 -27.08 -9.80 -20.70
CA LEU A 302 -27.23 -8.63 -21.56
C LEU A 302 -28.49 -8.78 -22.44
N GLN A 303 -29.37 -7.80 -22.38
CA GLN A 303 -30.46 -7.68 -23.36
C GLN A 303 -29.83 -7.38 -24.73
N LYS A 304 -30.06 -8.25 -25.70
CA LYS A 304 -29.62 -8.05 -27.09
C LYS A 304 -30.57 -7.10 -27.82
#